data_b36d95cc5a334d4e4f12662170e12106
#
_entry.id   b36d95cc5a334d4e4f12662170e12106
#
_cell.length_a   1.000
_cell.length_b   1.000
_cell.length_c   1.000
_cell.angle_alpha   90.00
_cell.angle_beta   90.00
_cell.angle_gamma   90.00
#
_symmetry.space_group_name_H-M   'P 1'
#
loop_
_entity.id
_entity.type
_entity.pdbx_description
1 polymer ?
#
loop_
_entity_poly.entity_id
_entity_poly.type
_entity_poly.pdbx_seq_one_letter_code
_entity_poly.pdbx_strand_id
1 'polypeptide(L)'
;VFVHASVAISEEVAQALIDEVRARTHSRTDELKSKTILQPKNQAVAQWLLQHPELEGRCSLVLVHKQFFTVSKLFDSTAEEMLHSLGEDMYENGAALCAATILFFAAPGAFGRQWPALLHAFEAFLRSSDAVVARQRLGALVARFIDIQTTSDSPILDFVGMAFAGIEHLEQLSQFQLGEGIAERLRTADPLLAGVGGSINEWKIRSGRPVSVVHDEAKELTPARIEWLKDSLRHPERVAASMAGTGVDVADFILVDSRLDARVQVADLLAGLGRVVAEDIVRGKEHPLLSGVGSLQSRFSVWPVRDHMDPHKARATISESRQLLVGD
;
A
#
# COMPACT_ATOMS: atom_id res chain seq x y z
N VAL A 1 -9.39 3.31 -3.36
CA VAL A 1 -8.20 2.61 -3.85
C VAL A 1 -7.07 3.62 -4.06
N PHE A 2 -5.83 3.19 -3.85
CA PHE A 2 -4.61 3.85 -4.29
C PHE A 2 -3.85 2.89 -5.20
N VAL A 3 -3.19 3.39 -6.23
CA VAL A 3 -2.37 2.58 -7.15
C VAL A 3 -1.05 3.29 -7.37
N HIS A 4 0.02 2.57 -7.19
CA HIS A 4 1.36 3.00 -7.56
C HIS A 4 1.82 2.18 -8.76
N ALA A 5 2.23 2.84 -9.83
CA ALA A 5 2.78 2.20 -11.01
C ALA A 5 4.28 2.46 -11.11
N SER A 6 5.00 1.52 -11.66
CA SER A 6 6.42 1.65 -11.94
C SER A 6 6.78 1.03 -13.28
N VAL A 7 7.75 1.64 -13.96
CA VAL A 7 8.25 1.18 -15.26
C VAL A 7 9.78 1.12 -15.26
N ALA A 8 10.34 0.11 -15.94
CA ALA A 8 11.77 -0.07 -16.16
C ALA A 8 12.07 -0.01 -17.65
N ILE A 9 11.91 1.16 -18.26
CA ILE A 9 12.13 1.44 -19.68
C ILE A 9 13.10 2.61 -19.84
N SER A 10 13.71 2.77 -21.01
CA SER A 10 14.55 3.94 -21.29
C SER A 10 13.69 5.18 -21.53
N GLU A 11 14.31 6.35 -21.41
CA GLU A 11 13.65 7.63 -21.65
C GLU A 11 13.16 7.75 -23.10
N GLU A 12 13.93 7.25 -24.06
CA GLU A 12 13.56 7.26 -25.48
C GLU A 12 12.30 6.42 -25.75
N VAL A 13 12.21 5.22 -25.14
CA VAL A 13 11.03 4.36 -25.23
C VAL A 13 9.83 5.03 -24.58
N ALA A 14 10.01 5.60 -23.39
CA ALA A 14 8.95 6.31 -22.71
C ALA A 14 8.44 7.52 -23.52
N GLN A 15 9.36 8.31 -24.08
CA GLN A 15 9.01 9.46 -24.92
C GLN A 15 8.21 9.02 -26.15
N ALA A 16 8.64 7.95 -26.83
CA ALA A 16 7.93 7.41 -27.97
C ALA A 16 6.51 6.96 -27.60
N LEU A 17 6.31 6.30 -26.44
CA LEU A 17 4.99 5.92 -25.94
C LEU A 17 4.10 7.14 -25.65
N ILE A 18 4.64 8.16 -25.02
CA ILE A 18 3.91 9.40 -24.72
C ILE A 18 3.50 10.11 -26.01
N ASP A 19 4.38 10.21 -27.00
CA ASP A 19 4.08 10.85 -28.29
C ASP A 19 3.02 10.08 -29.05
N GLU A 20 3.05 8.75 -29.03
CA GLU A 20 2.02 7.91 -29.65
C GLU A 20 0.65 8.05 -28.93
N VAL A 21 0.64 8.10 -27.58
CA VAL A 21 -0.59 8.39 -26.82
C VAL A 21 -1.14 9.78 -27.18
N ARG A 22 -0.29 10.78 -27.30
CA ARG A 22 -0.70 12.12 -27.75
C ARG A 22 -1.32 12.11 -29.13
N ALA A 23 -0.66 11.44 -30.08
CA ALA A 23 -1.14 11.32 -31.45
C ALA A 23 -2.52 10.65 -31.49
N ARG A 24 -2.68 9.50 -30.81
CA ARG A 24 -3.94 8.75 -30.78
C ARG A 24 -5.09 9.44 -30.06
N THR A 25 -4.78 10.22 -29.01
CA THR A 25 -5.80 10.95 -28.21
C THR A 25 -6.05 12.36 -28.74
N HIS A 26 -5.27 12.83 -29.73
CA HIS A 26 -5.25 14.21 -30.21
C HIS A 26 -5.03 15.24 -29.05
N SER A 27 -4.27 14.85 -28.04
CA SER A 27 -3.96 15.70 -26.91
C SER A 27 -2.85 16.71 -27.26
N ARG A 28 -3.07 17.97 -26.91
CA ARG A 28 -2.09 19.06 -27.10
C ARG A 28 -1.50 19.56 -25.79
N THR A 29 -1.76 18.87 -24.69
CA THR A 29 -1.25 19.26 -23.36
C THR A 29 0.21 18.84 -23.19
N ASP A 30 1.02 19.67 -22.53
CA ASP A 30 2.42 19.36 -22.25
C ASP A 30 2.56 18.14 -21.36
N GLU A 31 1.63 17.97 -20.42
CA GLU A 31 1.54 16.80 -19.55
C GLU A 31 0.29 15.97 -19.88
N LEU A 32 0.49 14.70 -20.13
CA LEU A 32 -0.61 13.75 -20.30
C LEU A 32 -1.12 13.30 -18.94
N LYS A 33 -2.38 13.58 -18.67
CA LYS A 33 -3.06 13.06 -17.47
C LYS A 33 -3.88 11.82 -17.79
N SER A 34 -3.91 10.87 -16.88
CA SER A 34 -4.68 9.62 -17.02
C SER A 34 -6.16 9.86 -17.37
N LYS A 35 -6.77 10.98 -16.92
CA LYS A 35 -8.12 11.39 -17.33
C LYS A 35 -8.33 11.53 -18.85
N THR A 36 -7.27 11.80 -19.61
CA THR A 36 -7.35 11.90 -21.08
C THR A 36 -7.55 10.54 -21.70
N ILE A 37 -6.75 9.55 -21.28
CA ILE A 37 -6.81 8.19 -21.81
C ILE A 37 -8.03 7.41 -21.29
N LEU A 38 -8.58 7.83 -20.14
CA LEU A 38 -9.78 7.24 -19.52
C LEU A 38 -11.10 7.70 -20.16
N GLN A 39 -11.08 8.65 -21.10
CA GLN A 39 -12.30 9.03 -21.83
C GLN A 39 -12.83 7.85 -22.66
N PRO A 40 -14.15 7.62 -22.73
CA PRO A 40 -14.72 6.49 -23.46
C PRO A 40 -14.23 6.36 -24.92
N LYS A 41 -14.04 7.51 -25.59
CA LYS A 41 -13.51 7.55 -26.96
C LYS A 41 -12.06 7.06 -27.10
N ASN A 42 -11.31 7.04 -26.00
CA ASN A 42 -9.88 6.68 -25.95
C ASN A 42 -9.64 5.26 -25.36
N GLN A 43 -10.70 4.49 -25.14
CA GLN A 43 -10.58 3.14 -24.56
C GLN A 43 -9.63 2.23 -25.36
N ALA A 44 -9.64 2.32 -26.69
CA ALA A 44 -8.72 1.56 -27.54
C ALA A 44 -7.25 1.97 -27.30
N VAL A 45 -6.99 3.24 -26.98
CA VAL A 45 -5.64 3.73 -26.64
C VAL A 45 -5.20 3.19 -25.29
N ALA A 46 -6.11 3.16 -24.31
CA ALA A 46 -5.84 2.57 -23.00
C ALA A 46 -5.49 1.07 -23.11
N GLN A 47 -6.26 0.33 -23.90
CA GLN A 47 -6.00 -1.10 -24.15
C GLN A 47 -4.67 -1.31 -24.89
N TRP A 48 -4.40 -0.51 -25.91
CA TRP A 48 -3.14 -0.55 -26.65
C TRP A 48 -1.95 -0.30 -25.72
N LEU A 49 -2.02 0.70 -24.83
CA LEU A 49 -0.93 1.00 -23.90
C LEU A 49 -0.67 -0.18 -22.95
N LEU A 50 -1.73 -0.74 -22.34
CA LEU A 50 -1.61 -1.88 -21.42
C LEU A 50 -1.04 -3.15 -22.08
N GLN A 51 -1.18 -3.30 -23.39
CA GLN A 51 -0.71 -4.45 -24.17
C GLN A 51 0.54 -4.14 -24.99
N HIS A 52 1.17 -2.97 -24.76
CA HIS A 52 2.31 -2.57 -25.58
C HIS A 52 3.53 -3.45 -25.30
N PRO A 53 4.21 -4.01 -26.34
CA PRO A 53 5.34 -4.94 -26.18
C PRO A 53 6.50 -4.37 -25.34
N GLU A 54 6.78 -3.06 -25.46
CA GLU A 54 7.81 -2.39 -24.66
C GLU A 54 7.51 -2.33 -23.16
N LEU A 55 6.26 -2.58 -22.75
CA LEU A 55 5.85 -2.61 -21.34
C LEU A 55 5.76 -4.04 -20.80
N GLU A 56 5.81 -5.05 -21.65
CA GLU A 56 5.76 -6.44 -21.23
C GLU A 56 6.94 -6.80 -20.31
N GLY A 57 6.65 -7.25 -19.10
CA GLY A 57 7.65 -7.53 -18.07
C GLY A 57 8.40 -6.30 -17.54
N ARG A 58 8.15 -5.10 -18.09
CA ARG A 58 8.85 -3.86 -17.74
C ARG A 58 7.98 -2.85 -17.02
N CYS A 59 6.80 -3.22 -16.57
CA CYS A 59 5.96 -2.41 -15.71
C CYS A 59 5.33 -3.25 -14.60
N SER A 60 4.88 -2.57 -13.55
CA SER A 60 4.24 -3.18 -12.39
C SER A 60 3.27 -2.21 -11.74
N LEU A 61 2.16 -2.74 -11.22
CA LEU A 61 1.13 -1.99 -10.49
C LEU A 61 0.99 -2.54 -9.07
N VAL A 62 1.30 -1.74 -8.08
CA VAL A 62 0.97 -2.04 -6.68
C VAL A 62 -0.38 -1.44 -6.36
N LEU A 63 -1.36 -2.31 -6.12
CA LEU A 63 -2.72 -1.92 -5.76
C LEU A 63 -2.86 -1.90 -4.24
N VAL A 64 -3.40 -0.81 -3.70
CA VAL A 64 -3.68 -0.69 -2.27
C VAL A 64 -5.17 -0.42 -2.05
N HIS A 65 -5.87 -1.38 -1.47
CA HIS A 65 -7.24 -1.22 -1.01
C HIS A 65 -7.22 -0.42 0.31
N LYS A 66 -7.55 0.87 0.27
CA LYS A 66 -7.35 1.78 1.41
C LYS A 66 -7.96 1.28 2.73
N GLN A 67 -9.20 0.78 2.70
CA GLN A 67 -9.84 0.29 3.91
C GLN A 67 -9.16 -0.98 4.44
N PHE A 68 -8.76 -1.91 3.58
CA PHE A 68 -8.00 -3.10 3.98
C PHE A 68 -6.64 -2.70 4.57
N PHE A 69 -5.97 -1.75 3.94
CA PHE A 69 -4.72 -1.19 4.46
C PHE A 69 -4.91 -0.57 5.85
N THR A 70 -6.01 0.19 6.09
CA THR A 70 -6.32 0.73 7.42
C THR A 70 -6.53 -0.38 8.44
N VAL A 71 -7.26 -1.45 8.08
CA VAL A 71 -7.47 -2.61 8.97
C VAL A 71 -6.17 -3.33 9.27
N SER A 72 -5.33 -3.58 8.26
CA SER A 72 -4.00 -4.18 8.45
C SER A 72 -3.13 -3.32 9.36
N LYS A 73 -3.08 -2.00 9.12
CA LYS A 73 -2.31 -1.09 9.97
C LYS A 73 -2.82 -0.97 11.40
N LEU A 74 -4.12 -1.08 11.62
CA LEU A 74 -4.67 -1.15 12.96
C LEU A 74 -4.12 -2.39 13.69
N PHE A 75 -4.18 -3.55 13.05
CA PHE A 75 -3.74 -4.81 13.63
C PHE A 75 -2.21 -4.84 13.80
N ASP A 76 -1.45 -4.40 12.81
CA ASP A 76 0.01 -4.28 12.84
C ASP A 76 0.49 -3.39 14.00
N SER A 77 -0.11 -2.21 14.14
CA SER A 77 0.34 -1.22 15.12
C SER A 77 -0.12 -1.53 16.57
N THR A 78 -0.88 -2.59 16.76
CA THR A 78 -1.44 -2.99 18.06
C THR A 78 -1.11 -4.44 18.38
N ALA A 79 -1.91 -5.39 17.92
CA ALA A 79 -1.79 -6.82 18.26
C ALA A 79 -0.43 -7.41 17.84
N GLU A 80 0.06 -7.06 16.66
CA GLU A 80 1.35 -7.54 16.17
C GLU A 80 2.50 -7.00 17.01
N GLU A 81 2.57 -5.70 17.23
CA GLU A 81 3.60 -5.07 18.07
C GLU A 81 3.60 -5.65 19.51
N MET A 82 2.41 -5.88 20.07
CA MET A 82 2.29 -6.53 21.38
C MET A 82 2.87 -7.95 21.35
N LEU A 83 2.49 -8.78 20.39
CA LEU A 83 2.94 -10.16 20.29
C LEU A 83 4.42 -10.23 19.94
N HIS A 84 4.92 -9.35 19.08
CA HIS A 84 6.34 -9.23 18.76
C HIS A 84 7.17 -8.91 20.00
N SER A 85 6.68 -8.04 20.89
CA SER A 85 7.34 -7.75 22.17
C SER A 85 7.42 -8.95 23.10
N LEU A 86 6.56 -9.97 22.91
CA LEU A 86 6.54 -11.24 23.61
C LEU A 86 7.35 -12.35 22.88
N GLY A 87 7.96 -12.03 21.75
CA GLY A 87 8.77 -12.96 20.95
C GLY A 87 7.98 -13.75 19.90
N GLU A 88 6.74 -13.38 19.63
CA GLU A 88 5.89 -14.01 18.61
C GLU A 88 5.88 -13.19 17.31
N ASP A 89 6.13 -13.83 16.17
CA ASP A 89 6.07 -13.21 14.85
C ASP A 89 4.80 -13.63 14.12
N MET A 90 3.79 -12.77 14.10
CA MET A 90 2.53 -13.03 13.42
C MET A 90 2.64 -13.01 11.88
N TYR A 91 3.70 -12.45 11.35
CA TYR A 91 3.90 -12.43 9.90
C TYR A 91 4.53 -13.72 9.40
N GLU A 92 5.44 -14.31 10.16
CA GLU A 92 6.08 -15.55 9.75
C GLU A 92 5.08 -16.69 9.52
N ASN A 93 4.03 -16.73 10.33
CA ASN A 93 2.98 -17.74 10.23
C ASN A 93 1.74 -17.28 9.44
N GLY A 94 1.74 -16.05 8.90
CA GLY A 94 0.62 -15.47 8.15
C GLY A 94 -0.59 -15.05 9.01
N ALA A 95 -0.48 -15.09 10.34
CA ALA A 95 -1.59 -14.80 11.24
C ALA A 95 -2.06 -13.33 11.14
N ALA A 96 -1.14 -12.38 10.98
CA ALA A 96 -1.50 -10.97 10.78
C ALA A 96 -2.33 -10.75 9.52
N LEU A 97 -1.94 -11.36 8.39
CA LEU A 97 -2.69 -11.30 7.13
C LEU A 97 -4.07 -11.96 7.27
N CYS A 98 -4.14 -13.12 7.93
CA CYS A 98 -5.39 -13.83 8.19
C CYS A 98 -6.34 -12.98 9.05
N ALA A 99 -5.88 -12.46 10.18
CA ALA A 99 -6.67 -11.64 11.08
C ALA A 99 -7.19 -10.36 10.41
N ALA A 100 -6.32 -9.63 9.71
CA ALA A 100 -6.73 -8.45 8.95
C ALA A 100 -7.78 -8.78 7.89
N THR A 101 -7.66 -9.94 7.21
CA THR A 101 -8.62 -10.38 6.20
C THR A 101 -9.97 -10.74 6.83
N ILE A 102 -9.97 -11.47 7.94
CA ILE A 102 -11.19 -11.78 8.69
C ILE A 102 -11.90 -10.49 9.14
N LEU A 103 -11.17 -9.58 9.77
CA LEU A 103 -11.72 -8.29 10.20
C LEU A 103 -12.28 -7.48 9.02
N PHE A 104 -11.58 -7.44 7.89
CA PHE A 104 -12.05 -6.72 6.72
C PHE A 104 -13.39 -7.23 6.18
N PHE A 105 -13.55 -8.56 6.06
CA PHE A 105 -14.76 -9.14 5.48
C PHE A 105 -15.89 -9.33 6.47
N ALA A 106 -15.62 -9.65 7.73
CA ALA A 106 -16.64 -10.03 8.71
C ALA A 106 -17.06 -8.88 9.63
N ALA A 107 -16.14 -7.98 10.00
CA ALA A 107 -16.43 -6.92 10.97
C ALA A 107 -17.54 -5.94 10.56
N PRO A 108 -17.71 -5.56 9.27
CA PRO A 108 -18.85 -4.73 8.88
C PRO A 108 -20.21 -5.36 9.18
N GLY A 109 -20.34 -6.68 9.01
CA GLY A 109 -21.55 -7.43 9.35
C GLY A 109 -21.72 -7.64 10.86
N ALA A 110 -20.64 -7.90 11.57
CA ALA A 110 -20.65 -8.18 13.01
C ALA A 110 -20.89 -6.93 13.85
N PHE A 111 -20.30 -5.78 13.50
CA PHE A 111 -20.30 -4.57 14.31
C PHE A 111 -21.06 -3.40 13.68
N GLY A 112 -21.60 -3.56 12.48
CA GLY A 112 -22.41 -2.53 11.82
C GLY A 112 -21.73 -1.17 11.75
N ARG A 113 -22.40 -0.12 12.26
CA ARG A 113 -21.88 1.26 12.23
C ARG A 113 -20.69 1.51 13.17
N GLN A 114 -20.44 0.66 14.15
CA GLN A 114 -19.34 0.81 15.08
C GLN A 114 -17.99 0.55 14.40
N TRP A 115 -17.95 -0.40 13.46
CA TRP A 115 -16.73 -0.74 12.73
C TRP A 115 -16.14 0.43 11.93
N PRO A 116 -16.87 1.08 11.01
CA PRO A 116 -16.33 2.25 10.31
C PRO A 116 -16.02 3.41 11.26
N ALA A 117 -16.73 3.55 12.40
CA ALA A 117 -16.42 4.56 13.40
C ALA A 117 -15.07 4.29 14.10
N LEU A 118 -14.76 3.01 14.40
CA LEU A 118 -13.45 2.59 14.92
C LEU A 118 -12.33 2.91 13.92
N LEU A 119 -12.47 2.49 12.67
CA LEU A 119 -11.47 2.74 11.62
C LEU A 119 -11.24 4.24 11.40
N HIS A 120 -12.30 5.03 11.40
CA HIS A 120 -12.19 6.49 11.29
C HIS A 120 -11.44 7.12 12.48
N ALA A 121 -11.70 6.65 13.70
CA ALA A 121 -10.99 7.10 14.90
C ALA A 121 -9.49 6.74 14.81
N PHE A 122 -9.15 5.54 14.32
CA PHE A 122 -7.78 5.12 14.09
C PHE A 122 -7.08 5.97 13.02
N GLU A 123 -7.72 6.18 11.86
CA GLU A 123 -7.18 7.07 10.82
C GLU A 123 -6.98 8.50 11.34
N ALA A 124 -7.90 9.01 12.16
CA ALA A 124 -7.75 10.33 12.77
C ALA A 124 -6.54 10.37 13.72
N PHE A 125 -6.30 9.30 14.50
CA PHE A 125 -5.11 9.15 15.34
C PHE A 125 -3.83 9.18 14.48
N LEU A 126 -3.75 8.38 13.42
CA LEU A 126 -2.59 8.32 12.52
C LEU A 126 -2.27 9.66 11.82
N ARG A 127 -3.28 10.51 11.64
CA ARG A 127 -3.13 11.86 11.04
C ARG A 127 -2.88 12.95 12.09
N SER A 128 -2.48 12.60 13.29
CA SER A 128 -2.20 13.57 14.32
C SER A 128 -0.94 14.38 13.99
N SER A 129 -1.00 15.69 14.20
CA SER A 129 0.09 16.61 13.91
C SER A 129 1.08 16.74 15.07
N ASP A 130 0.61 16.46 16.28
CA ASP A 130 1.37 16.61 17.53
C ASP A 130 0.88 15.63 18.61
N ALA A 131 1.66 15.49 19.69
CA ALA A 131 1.42 14.54 20.75
C ALA A 131 0.14 14.81 21.56
N VAL A 132 -0.28 16.08 21.70
CA VAL A 132 -1.49 16.43 22.44
C VAL A 132 -2.72 15.97 21.69
N VAL A 133 -2.77 16.29 20.38
CA VAL A 133 -3.83 15.85 19.47
C VAL A 133 -3.83 14.32 19.36
N ALA A 134 -2.66 13.67 19.27
CA ALA A 134 -2.55 12.22 19.22
C ALA A 134 -3.16 11.57 20.46
N ARG A 135 -2.86 12.07 21.65
CA ARG A 135 -3.41 11.55 22.92
C ARG A 135 -4.94 11.70 23.00
N GLN A 136 -5.48 12.86 22.58
CA GLN A 136 -6.93 13.06 22.54
C GLN A 136 -7.61 12.08 21.59
N ARG A 137 -7.03 11.87 20.40
CA ARG A 137 -7.56 10.94 19.39
C ARG A 137 -7.41 9.49 19.81
N LEU A 138 -6.33 9.15 20.54
CA LEU A 138 -6.18 7.82 21.15
C LEU A 138 -7.30 7.55 22.15
N GLY A 139 -7.65 8.51 23.00
CA GLY A 139 -8.80 8.39 23.92
C GLY A 139 -10.12 8.13 23.17
N ALA A 140 -10.35 8.82 22.06
CA ALA A 140 -11.51 8.57 21.21
C ALA A 140 -11.48 7.17 20.56
N LEU A 141 -10.32 6.67 20.15
CA LEU A 141 -10.13 5.33 19.62
C LEU A 141 -10.42 4.27 20.69
N VAL A 142 -9.86 4.42 21.89
CA VAL A 142 -10.13 3.54 23.05
C VAL A 142 -11.63 3.44 23.33
N ALA A 143 -12.35 4.57 23.32
CA ALA A 143 -13.79 4.57 23.53
C ALA A 143 -14.53 3.74 22.47
N ARG A 144 -14.07 3.71 21.20
CA ARG A 144 -14.66 2.88 20.15
C ARG A 144 -14.39 1.39 20.33
N PHE A 145 -13.21 1.02 20.81
CA PHE A 145 -12.93 -0.38 21.17
C PHE A 145 -13.86 -0.85 22.30
N ILE A 146 -13.98 -0.07 23.37
CA ILE A 146 -14.87 -0.39 24.51
C ILE A 146 -16.33 -0.52 24.04
N ASP A 147 -16.80 0.40 23.18
CA ASP A 147 -18.15 0.37 22.64
C ASP A 147 -18.44 -0.94 21.89
N ILE A 148 -17.53 -1.42 21.04
CA ILE A 148 -17.66 -2.71 20.35
C ILE A 148 -17.64 -3.88 21.34
N GLN A 149 -16.68 -3.88 22.29
CA GLN A 149 -16.53 -4.98 23.24
C GLN A 149 -17.69 -5.14 24.20
N THR A 150 -18.36 -4.04 24.53
CA THR A 150 -19.48 -4.06 25.49
C THR A 150 -20.84 -4.32 24.84
N THR A 151 -20.94 -4.18 23.53
CA THR A 151 -22.24 -4.27 22.82
C THR A 151 -22.33 -5.46 21.84
N SER A 152 -21.24 -6.18 21.62
CA SER A 152 -21.20 -7.30 20.68
C SER A 152 -20.82 -8.61 21.37
N ASP A 153 -21.44 -9.72 20.89
CA ASP A 153 -21.13 -11.11 21.24
C ASP A 153 -20.60 -11.92 20.03
N SER A 154 -20.16 -11.22 19.00
CA SER A 154 -19.67 -11.84 17.77
C SER A 154 -18.42 -12.70 17.99
N PRO A 155 -18.31 -13.88 17.36
CA PRO A 155 -17.13 -14.75 17.48
C PRO A 155 -15.82 -14.11 16.98
N ILE A 156 -15.90 -13.03 16.18
CA ILE A 156 -14.69 -12.29 15.76
C ILE A 156 -14.31 -11.18 16.74
N LEU A 157 -15.00 -11.06 17.87
CA LEU A 157 -14.67 -10.07 18.90
C LEU A 157 -13.26 -10.27 19.47
N ASP A 158 -12.76 -11.51 19.49
CA ASP A 158 -11.41 -11.82 19.95
C ASP A 158 -10.32 -11.07 19.16
N PHE A 159 -10.49 -10.92 17.85
CA PHE A 159 -9.55 -10.14 17.04
C PHE A 159 -9.54 -8.64 17.40
N VAL A 160 -10.72 -8.10 17.72
CA VAL A 160 -10.85 -6.72 18.21
C VAL A 160 -10.26 -6.61 19.63
N GLY A 161 -10.44 -7.63 20.45
CA GLY A 161 -9.86 -7.75 21.79
C GLY A 161 -8.33 -7.78 21.74
N MET A 162 -7.74 -8.55 20.83
CA MET A 162 -6.28 -8.58 20.61
C MET A 162 -5.75 -7.21 20.19
N ALA A 163 -6.41 -6.55 19.23
CA ALA A 163 -6.02 -5.19 18.83
C ALA A 163 -6.16 -4.19 19.99
N PHE A 164 -7.18 -4.33 20.82
CA PHE A 164 -7.34 -3.49 22.02
C PHE A 164 -6.28 -3.78 23.08
N ALA A 165 -5.90 -5.03 23.30
CA ALA A 165 -4.84 -5.39 24.24
C ALA A 165 -3.48 -4.76 23.87
N GLY A 166 -3.20 -4.61 22.56
CA GLY A 166 -2.00 -3.93 22.07
C GLY A 166 -2.08 -2.41 22.01
N ILE A 167 -3.15 -1.78 22.51
CA ILE A 167 -3.37 -0.33 22.40
C ILE A 167 -2.28 0.51 23.07
N GLU A 168 -1.57 -0.05 24.06
CA GLU A 168 -0.47 0.62 24.75
C GLU A 168 0.69 0.97 23.80
N HIS A 169 0.90 0.20 22.71
CA HIS A 169 1.92 0.54 21.72
C HIS A 169 1.56 1.82 20.96
N LEU A 170 0.28 2.07 20.70
CA LEU A 170 -0.17 3.37 20.18
C LEU A 170 -0.02 4.47 21.23
N GLU A 171 -0.22 4.17 22.51
CA GLU A 171 0.00 5.13 23.58
C GLU A 171 1.47 5.49 23.71
N GLN A 172 2.36 4.51 23.67
CA GLN A 172 3.82 4.75 23.64
C GLN A 172 4.21 5.60 22.43
N LEU A 173 3.68 5.32 21.23
CA LEU A 173 3.88 6.18 20.06
C LEU A 173 3.42 7.63 20.31
N SER A 174 2.34 7.84 21.05
CA SER A 174 1.84 9.18 21.37
C SER A 174 2.65 9.90 22.46
N GLN A 175 3.33 9.14 23.32
CA GLN A 175 4.16 9.65 24.42
C GLN A 175 5.60 9.93 23.99
N PHE A 176 6.08 9.30 22.91
CA PHE A 176 7.40 9.63 22.36
C PHE A 176 7.44 11.09 21.94
N GLN A 177 7.97 11.88 22.87
CA GLN A 177 8.01 13.32 22.77
C GLN A 177 8.70 13.79 21.48
N LEU A 178 7.93 14.48 20.63
CA LEU A 178 8.24 15.83 20.16
C LEU A 178 9.63 16.05 19.54
N GLY A 179 10.26 15.03 19.01
CA GLY A 179 11.19 15.21 17.92
C GLY A 179 10.44 14.90 16.63
N GLU A 180 10.97 15.26 15.52
CA GLU A 180 10.47 15.02 14.15
C GLU A 180 9.93 13.58 13.89
N GLY A 181 10.19 12.65 14.84
CA GLY A 181 9.89 11.23 14.72
C GLY A 181 8.43 10.79 14.87
N ILE A 182 7.55 11.46 15.67
CA ILE A 182 6.17 10.96 15.87
C ILE A 182 5.29 11.23 14.67
N ALA A 183 5.28 12.46 14.18
CA ALA A 183 4.52 12.80 12.97
C ALA A 183 5.00 11.96 11.78
N GLU A 184 6.28 11.63 11.73
CA GLU A 184 6.86 10.78 10.71
C GLU A 184 6.43 9.31 10.85
N ARG A 185 6.48 8.72 12.04
CA ARG A 185 6.05 7.33 12.29
C ARG A 185 4.55 7.13 12.10
N LEU A 186 3.72 8.05 12.57
CA LEU A 186 2.28 7.99 12.35
C LEU A 186 1.90 8.13 10.86
N ARG A 187 2.74 8.82 10.07
CA ARG A 187 2.56 8.97 8.62
C ARG A 187 3.03 7.78 7.80
N THR A 188 3.70 6.78 8.39
CA THR A 188 4.04 5.51 7.72
C THR A 188 2.81 4.72 7.27
N ALA A 189 1.63 5.06 7.77
CA ALA A 189 0.36 4.56 7.25
C ALA A 189 -0.09 5.23 5.93
N ASP A 190 0.80 5.95 5.24
CA ASP A 190 0.51 6.49 3.91
C ASP A 190 0.58 5.38 2.85
N PRO A 191 -0.49 5.15 2.06
CA PRO A 191 -0.47 4.17 0.98
C PRO A 191 0.64 4.38 -0.06
N LEU A 192 1.15 5.63 -0.20
CA LEU A 192 2.25 5.93 -1.12
C LEU A 192 3.53 5.19 -0.71
N LEU A 193 3.88 5.18 0.58
CA LEU A 193 5.08 4.46 1.06
C LEU A 193 4.94 2.95 0.83
N ALA A 194 3.76 2.39 1.07
CA ALA A 194 3.48 0.98 0.76
C ALA A 194 3.59 0.70 -0.75
N GLY A 195 3.09 1.60 -1.59
CA GLY A 195 3.18 1.51 -3.05
C GLY A 195 4.62 1.55 -3.56
N VAL A 196 5.40 2.52 -3.09
CA VAL A 196 6.82 2.68 -3.47
C VAL A 196 7.64 1.49 -2.97
N GLY A 197 7.50 1.10 -1.70
CA GLY A 197 8.21 -0.06 -1.13
C GLY A 197 7.87 -1.36 -1.85
N GLY A 198 6.59 -1.59 -2.14
CA GLY A 198 6.15 -2.74 -2.93
C GLY A 198 6.74 -2.76 -4.35
N SER A 199 6.81 -1.60 -5.01
CA SER A 199 7.45 -1.49 -6.33
C SER A 199 8.95 -1.79 -6.27
N ILE A 200 9.67 -1.27 -5.28
CA ILE A 200 11.10 -1.52 -5.09
C ILE A 200 11.35 -3.03 -4.87
N ASN A 201 10.57 -3.68 -4.01
CA ASN A 201 10.66 -5.12 -3.79
C ASN A 201 10.39 -5.92 -5.07
N GLU A 202 9.37 -5.55 -5.84
CA GLU A 202 9.07 -6.19 -7.12
C GLU A 202 10.25 -6.12 -8.10
N TRP A 203 10.87 -4.93 -8.24
CA TRP A 203 12.03 -4.75 -9.13
C TRP A 203 13.28 -5.43 -8.61
N LYS A 204 13.48 -5.52 -7.31
CA LYS A 204 14.56 -6.32 -6.73
C LYS A 204 14.44 -7.80 -7.12
N ILE A 205 13.24 -8.38 -7.00
CA ILE A 205 13.01 -9.77 -7.40
C ILE A 205 13.26 -9.96 -8.90
N ARG A 206 12.72 -9.06 -9.72
CA ARG A 206 12.85 -9.19 -11.20
C ARG A 206 14.29 -9.02 -11.69
N SER A 207 15.06 -8.12 -11.08
CA SER A 207 16.41 -7.77 -11.55
C SER A 207 17.54 -8.47 -10.81
N GLY A 208 17.33 -8.86 -9.56
CA GLY A 208 18.40 -9.35 -8.66
C GLY A 208 19.45 -8.28 -8.28
N ARG A 209 19.23 -7.01 -8.62
CA ARG A 209 20.21 -5.90 -8.50
C ARG A 209 19.69 -4.81 -7.56
N PRO A 210 20.57 -3.91 -7.07
CA PRO A 210 20.13 -2.67 -6.43
C PRO A 210 19.18 -1.88 -7.33
N VAL A 211 18.20 -1.21 -6.74
CA VAL A 211 17.15 -0.47 -7.45
C VAL A 211 17.45 1.02 -7.37
N SER A 212 17.45 1.71 -8.50
CA SER A 212 17.43 3.18 -8.56
C SER A 212 16.01 3.64 -8.87
N VAL A 213 15.52 4.62 -8.12
CA VAL A 213 14.15 5.13 -8.22
C VAL A 213 14.17 6.56 -8.76
N VAL A 214 13.36 6.79 -9.81
CA VAL A 214 12.99 8.14 -10.26
C VAL A 214 11.49 8.27 -10.02
N HIS A 215 11.09 9.24 -9.21
CA HIS A 215 9.70 9.41 -8.77
C HIS A 215 9.24 10.86 -8.98
N ASP A 216 7.95 11.05 -9.24
CA ASP A 216 7.36 12.39 -9.27
C ASP A 216 7.50 13.10 -7.91
N GLU A 217 7.65 14.42 -7.94
CA GLU A 217 7.62 15.21 -6.71
C GLU A 217 6.31 14.99 -5.96
N ALA A 218 6.42 14.54 -4.72
CA ALA A 218 5.29 14.34 -3.83
C ALA A 218 5.63 14.89 -2.44
N LYS A 219 4.75 15.69 -1.89
CA LYS A 219 4.93 16.30 -0.55
C LYS A 219 5.08 15.26 0.56
N GLU A 220 4.60 14.06 0.31
CA GLU A 220 4.69 12.91 1.20
C GLU A 220 6.10 12.27 1.19
N LEU A 221 6.90 12.48 0.15
CA LEU A 221 8.25 11.95 0.00
C LEU A 221 9.30 12.97 0.43
N THR A 222 9.31 13.30 1.72
CA THR A 222 10.34 14.14 2.30
C THR A 222 11.68 13.40 2.34
N PRO A 223 12.84 14.10 2.38
CA PRO A 223 14.15 13.46 2.53
C PRO A 223 14.21 12.48 3.70
N ALA A 224 13.64 12.85 4.85
CA ALA A 224 13.59 11.99 6.04
C ALA A 224 12.81 10.70 5.80
N ARG A 225 11.69 10.77 5.06
CA ARG A 225 10.89 9.59 4.72
C ARG A 225 11.56 8.70 3.68
N ILE A 226 12.26 9.30 2.72
CA ILE A 226 13.03 8.53 1.73
C ILE A 226 14.15 7.77 2.45
N GLU A 227 14.88 8.40 3.36
CA GLU A 227 15.92 7.73 4.14
C GLU A 227 15.35 6.67 5.07
N TRP A 228 14.22 6.94 5.73
CA TRP A 228 13.51 5.93 6.51
C TRP A 228 13.08 4.73 5.65
N LEU A 229 12.53 4.97 4.46
CA LEU A 229 12.13 3.90 3.53
C LEU A 229 13.34 3.07 3.08
N LYS A 230 14.46 3.70 2.74
CA LYS A 230 15.70 3.01 2.38
C LYS A 230 16.24 2.16 3.53
N ASP A 231 16.26 2.72 4.76
CA ASP A 231 16.72 1.98 5.94
C ASP A 231 15.79 0.79 6.24
N SER A 232 14.48 0.99 6.16
CA SER A 232 13.49 -0.05 6.36
C SER A 232 13.60 -1.19 5.34
N LEU A 233 13.89 -0.88 4.08
CA LEU A 233 14.08 -1.88 3.03
C LEU A 233 15.41 -2.61 3.16
N ARG A 234 16.45 -1.94 3.67
CA ARG A 234 17.77 -2.53 3.91
C ARG A 234 17.81 -3.40 5.16
N HIS A 235 17.06 -3.02 6.18
CA HIS A 235 17.03 -3.66 7.50
C HIS A 235 15.62 -4.13 7.87
N PRO A 236 15.11 -5.17 7.19
CA PRO A 236 13.75 -5.64 7.38
C PRO A 236 13.46 -6.10 8.82
N GLU A 237 14.50 -6.52 9.53
CA GLU A 237 14.43 -6.93 10.94
C GLU A 237 14.09 -5.77 11.90
N ARG A 238 14.17 -4.53 11.45
CA ARG A 238 13.87 -3.32 12.24
C ARG A 238 12.47 -2.77 12.03
N VAL A 239 11.76 -3.32 11.08
CA VAL A 239 10.43 -2.87 10.70
C VAL A 239 9.48 -4.04 10.88
N ALA A 240 8.27 -3.75 11.40
CA ALA A 240 7.22 -4.75 11.43
C ALA A 240 7.15 -5.48 10.09
N ALA A 241 7.11 -6.80 10.13
CA ALA A 241 7.35 -7.69 8.99
C ALA A 241 6.40 -7.47 7.78
N SER A 242 5.35 -6.62 7.91
CA SER A 242 4.50 -6.20 6.79
C SER A 242 5.25 -5.44 5.69
N MET A 243 6.42 -4.92 6.02
CA MET A 243 7.36 -4.32 5.05
C MET A 243 8.64 -5.13 4.96
N ALA A 244 8.61 -6.41 5.40
CA ALA A 244 9.76 -7.29 5.42
C ALA A 244 10.50 -7.18 4.09
N GLY A 245 11.37 -6.20 4.08
CA GLY A 245 12.30 -6.00 3.00
C GLY A 245 13.27 -7.16 3.05
N THR A 246 13.88 -7.38 2.01
CA THR A 246 14.77 -8.44 1.67
C THR A 246 16.20 -8.02 1.71
N GLY A 247 16.49 -6.99 2.49
CA GLY A 247 17.79 -6.35 2.41
C GLY A 247 17.97 -5.68 1.04
N VAL A 248 16.92 -5.00 0.55
CA VAL A 248 16.98 -4.30 -0.73
C VAL A 248 17.83 -3.05 -0.58
N ASP A 249 18.92 -2.99 -1.33
CA ASP A 249 19.70 -1.78 -1.45
C ASP A 249 19.11 -0.87 -2.53
N VAL A 250 18.68 0.33 -2.11
CA VAL A 250 18.23 1.41 -2.99
C VAL A 250 19.43 2.28 -3.30
N ALA A 251 19.98 2.13 -4.51
CA ALA A 251 21.19 2.85 -4.93
C ALA A 251 20.95 4.36 -4.97
N ASP A 252 19.85 4.78 -5.63
CA ASP A 252 19.48 6.19 -5.77
C ASP A 252 17.98 6.36 -5.62
N PHE A 253 17.55 7.52 -5.09
CA PHE A 253 16.16 7.94 -5.05
C PHE A 253 16.07 9.41 -5.44
N ILE A 254 15.57 9.68 -6.63
CA ILE A 254 15.53 11.00 -7.23
C ILE A 254 14.09 11.44 -7.43
N LEU A 255 13.75 12.64 -6.97
CA LEU A 255 12.47 13.28 -7.24
C LEU A 255 12.62 14.20 -8.46
N VAL A 256 11.65 14.10 -9.37
CA VAL A 256 11.62 14.89 -10.62
C VAL A 256 10.24 15.48 -10.84
N ASP A 257 10.17 16.55 -11.62
CA ASP A 257 8.90 17.03 -12.16
C ASP A 257 8.46 16.09 -13.29
N SER A 258 7.29 15.48 -13.15
CA SER A 258 6.74 14.53 -14.13
C SER A 258 6.61 15.11 -15.55
N ARG A 259 6.54 16.42 -15.68
CA ARG A 259 6.53 17.09 -17.01
C ARG A 259 7.85 16.94 -17.75
N LEU A 260 8.93 16.68 -17.05
CA LEU A 260 10.31 16.60 -17.59
C LEU A 260 10.81 15.17 -17.75
N ASP A 261 10.06 14.16 -17.27
CA ASP A 261 10.45 12.76 -17.36
C ASP A 261 9.30 11.91 -17.95
N ALA A 262 9.48 11.45 -19.18
CA ALA A 262 8.47 10.67 -19.88
C ALA A 262 8.19 9.31 -19.19
N ARG A 263 9.15 8.72 -18.48
CA ARG A 263 8.98 7.45 -17.74
C ARG A 263 7.98 7.63 -16.60
N VAL A 264 8.08 8.75 -15.88
CA VAL A 264 7.15 9.11 -14.81
C VAL A 264 5.75 9.37 -15.38
N GLN A 265 5.63 10.02 -16.54
CA GLN A 265 4.34 10.20 -17.20
C GLN A 265 3.71 8.86 -17.61
N VAL A 266 4.48 7.91 -18.17
CA VAL A 266 3.99 6.56 -18.48
C VAL A 266 3.48 5.87 -17.21
N ALA A 267 4.23 5.92 -16.12
CA ALA A 267 3.82 5.36 -14.85
C ALA A 267 2.51 5.99 -14.34
N ASP A 268 2.34 7.33 -14.41
CA ASP A 268 1.10 8.01 -14.00
C ASP A 268 -0.11 7.57 -14.85
N LEU A 269 0.08 7.41 -16.16
CA LEU A 269 -0.99 6.88 -17.04
C LEU A 269 -1.40 5.47 -16.60
N LEU A 270 -0.44 4.58 -16.35
CA LEU A 270 -0.70 3.21 -15.91
C LEU A 270 -1.36 3.17 -14.52
N ALA A 271 -0.90 4.01 -13.59
CA ALA A 271 -1.50 4.15 -12.26
C ALA A 271 -2.97 4.59 -12.35
N GLY A 272 -3.26 5.55 -13.22
CA GLY A 272 -4.63 6.01 -13.48
C GLY A 272 -5.53 4.93 -14.06
N LEU A 273 -5.04 4.13 -15.02
CA LEU A 273 -5.76 2.98 -15.58
C LEU A 273 -6.00 1.91 -14.50
N GLY A 274 -4.96 1.56 -13.76
CA GLY A 274 -5.07 0.59 -12.66
C GLY A 274 -6.08 1.03 -11.61
N ARG A 275 -6.10 2.33 -11.25
CA ARG A 275 -7.02 2.88 -10.26
C ARG A 275 -8.49 2.72 -10.65
N VAL A 276 -8.85 3.06 -11.88
CA VAL A 276 -10.26 2.95 -12.33
C VAL A 276 -10.71 1.50 -12.35
N VAL A 277 -9.88 0.59 -12.86
CA VAL A 277 -10.18 -0.86 -12.85
C VAL A 277 -10.36 -1.36 -11.42
N ALA A 278 -9.43 -1.03 -10.53
CA ALA A 278 -9.48 -1.44 -9.14
C ALA A 278 -10.70 -0.85 -8.38
N GLU A 279 -11.09 0.40 -8.68
CA GLU A 279 -12.31 1.00 -8.13
C GLU A 279 -13.59 0.28 -8.60
N ASP A 280 -13.63 -0.17 -9.85
CA ASP A 280 -14.77 -0.94 -10.35
C ASP A 280 -14.83 -2.35 -9.72
N ILE A 281 -13.69 -3.02 -9.53
CA ILE A 281 -13.63 -4.30 -8.80
C ILE A 281 -14.20 -4.14 -7.38
N VAL A 282 -13.81 -3.09 -6.66
CA VAL A 282 -14.31 -2.80 -5.30
C VAL A 282 -15.83 -2.58 -5.29
N ARG A 283 -16.38 -2.02 -6.38
CA ARG A 283 -17.84 -1.84 -6.57
C ARG A 283 -18.56 -3.08 -7.09
N GLY A 284 -17.85 -4.20 -7.28
CA GLY A 284 -18.40 -5.43 -7.85
C GLY A 284 -18.75 -5.32 -9.34
N LYS A 285 -18.08 -4.43 -10.07
CA LYS A 285 -18.29 -4.22 -11.52
C LYS A 285 -17.17 -4.85 -12.32
N GLU A 286 -17.51 -5.37 -13.49
CA GLU A 286 -16.55 -5.75 -14.50
C GLU A 286 -16.00 -4.49 -15.22
N HIS A 287 -14.73 -4.54 -15.60
CA HIS A 287 -14.11 -3.47 -16.36
C HIS A 287 -13.39 -4.04 -17.61
N PRO A 288 -13.53 -3.44 -18.80
CA PRO A 288 -12.97 -3.98 -20.03
C PRO A 288 -11.43 -4.04 -20.07
N LEU A 289 -10.74 -3.29 -19.21
CA LEU A 289 -9.28 -3.30 -19.07
C LEU A 289 -8.78 -4.25 -17.98
N LEU A 290 -9.67 -5.05 -17.34
CA LEU A 290 -9.34 -5.90 -16.18
C LEU A 290 -8.18 -6.86 -16.48
N SER A 291 -8.21 -7.56 -17.63
CA SER A 291 -7.15 -8.52 -17.99
C SER A 291 -5.79 -7.83 -18.16
N GLY A 292 -5.75 -6.67 -18.81
CA GLY A 292 -4.53 -5.90 -19.02
C GLY A 292 -3.95 -5.36 -17.70
N VAL A 293 -4.79 -4.82 -16.82
CA VAL A 293 -4.35 -4.36 -15.49
C VAL A 293 -3.93 -5.54 -14.61
N GLY A 294 -4.67 -6.66 -14.67
CA GLY A 294 -4.36 -7.85 -13.88
C GLY A 294 -2.99 -8.46 -14.20
N SER A 295 -2.58 -8.43 -15.48
CA SER A 295 -1.26 -8.94 -15.90
C SER A 295 -0.09 -8.09 -15.37
N LEU A 296 -0.35 -6.85 -14.95
CA LEU A 296 0.65 -5.93 -14.42
C LEU A 296 0.67 -5.87 -12.89
N GLN A 297 -0.29 -6.53 -12.22
CA GLN A 297 -0.43 -6.46 -10.78
C GLN A 297 0.78 -7.06 -10.07
N SER A 298 1.38 -6.28 -9.17
CA SER A 298 2.44 -6.74 -8.28
C SER A 298 1.90 -7.67 -7.19
N ARG A 299 2.70 -8.67 -6.83
CA ARG A 299 2.46 -9.52 -5.65
C ARG A 299 2.50 -8.75 -4.32
N PHE A 300 3.14 -7.59 -4.31
CA PHE A 300 3.17 -6.68 -3.15
C PHE A 300 1.95 -5.76 -3.04
N SER A 301 0.90 -6.06 -3.79
CA SER A 301 -0.37 -5.33 -3.65
C SER A 301 -1.01 -5.63 -2.29
N VAL A 302 -1.46 -4.58 -1.60
CA VAL A 302 -2.20 -4.69 -0.34
C VAL A 302 -3.68 -4.78 -0.66
N TRP A 303 -4.12 -6.01 -0.94
CA TRP A 303 -5.47 -6.29 -1.44
C TRP A 303 -6.14 -7.43 -0.64
N PRO A 304 -7.41 -7.28 -0.23
CA PRO A 304 -8.09 -8.33 0.51
C PRO A 304 -8.44 -9.52 -0.39
N VAL A 305 -7.95 -10.69 -0.06
CA VAL A 305 -8.25 -11.94 -0.74
C VAL A 305 -8.96 -12.88 0.23
N ARG A 306 -10.18 -13.32 -0.07
CA ARG A 306 -10.98 -14.16 0.84
C ARG A 306 -10.27 -15.44 1.28
N ASP A 307 -9.45 -16.00 0.41
CA ASP A 307 -8.67 -17.20 0.71
C ASP A 307 -7.72 -17.02 1.88
N HIS A 308 -7.27 -15.79 2.15
CA HIS A 308 -6.41 -15.49 3.30
C HIS A 308 -7.17 -15.51 4.65
N MET A 309 -8.48 -15.73 4.67
CA MET A 309 -9.21 -16.07 5.91
C MET A 309 -8.85 -17.49 6.41
N ASP A 310 -8.25 -18.32 5.57
CA ASP A 310 -7.66 -19.61 5.93
C ASP A 310 -6.19 -19.36 6.36
N PRO A 311 -5.81 -19.69 7.62
CA PRO A 311 -4.45 -19.46 8.12
C PRO A 311 -3.36 -20.17 7.29
N HIS A 312 -3.67 -21.37 6.75
CA HIS A 312 -2.72 -22.11 5.91
C HIS A 312 -2.45 -21.42 4.59
N LYS A 313 -3.47 -20.86 3.95
CA LYS A 313 -3.32 -20.10 2.70
C LYS A 313 -2.62 -18.76 2.94
N ALA A 314 -2.96 -18.06 4.03
CA ALA A 314 -2.27 -16.83 4.41
C ALA A 314 -0.77 -17.08 4.64
N ARG A 315 -0.43 -18.14 5.36
CA ARG A 315 0.97 -18.56 5.58
C ARG A 315 1.70 -18.89 4.28
N ALA A 316 1.07 -19.64 3.37
CA ALA A 316 1.65 -19.98 2.08
C ALA A 316 2.01 -18.72 1.28
N THR A 317 1.09 -17.75 1.21
CA THR A 317 1.30 -16.48 0.50
C THR A 317 2.51 -15.69 1.06
N ILE A 318 2.63 -15.61 2.39
CA ILE A 318 3.77 -14.93 3.02
C ILE A 318 5.07 -15.68 2.76
N SER A 319 5.07 -17.03 2.89
CA SER A 319 6.25 -17.87 2.68
C SER A 319 6.75 -17.76 1.24
N GLU A 320 5.88 -17.83 0.23
CA GLU A 320 6.22 -17.63 -1.17
C GLU A 320 6.83 -16.25 -1.43
N SER A 321 6.23 -15.20 -0.86
CA SER A 321 6.76 -13.85 -1.01
C SER A 321 8.16 -13.71 -0.39
N ARG A 322 8.40 -14.29 0.79
CA ARG A 322 9.71 -14.28 1.46
C ARG A 322 10.76 -15.06 0.66
N GLN A 323 10.46 -16.28 0.21
CA GLN A 323 11.39 -17.10 -0.58
C GLN A 323 11.87 -16.39 -1.84
N LEU A 324 10.95 -15.73 -2.54
CA LEU A 324 11.28 -14.96 -3.75
C LEU A 324 12.19 -13.76 -3.50
N LEU A 325 12.16 -13.24 -2.30
CA LEU A 325 12.92 -12.08 -1.91
C LEU A 325 14.32 -12.45 -1.39
N VAL A 326 14.46 -13.53 -0.65
CA VAL A 326 15.75 -13.96 -0.05
C VAL A 326 16.65 -14.66 -1.09
N GLY A 327 16.06 -15.25 -2.14
CA GLY A 327 16.80 -16.12 -3.09
C GLY A 327 17.24 -17.41 -2.40
N ASP A 328 17.31 -18.50 -3.15
CA ASP A 328 17.94 -19.74 -2.67
C ASP A 328 19.46 -19.56 -2.46
#